data_123cf079542d7b816e32985827ee8455
#
_entry.id   123cf079542d7b816e32985827ee8455
#
_cell.length_a   1.000
_cell.length_b   1.000
_cell.length_c   1.000
_cell.angle_alpha   90.00
_cell.angle_beta   90.00
_cell.angle_gamma   90.00
#
_symmetry.space_group_name_H-M   'P 1'
#
loop_
_entity.id
_entity.type
_entity.pdbx_description
1 polymer ?
#
loop_
_entity_poly.entity_id
_entity_poly.type
_entity_poly.pdbx_seq_one_letter_code
_entity_poly.pdbx_strand_id
1 'polypeptide(L)'
;MRKLSVKDAINEALVESFQNDNNVILMGEDIAGGKGREQYPGTQDSWGGPFGVTKGLLTKFGPERVRDTTITEAGFFGAAVGAAMTGLRPIVELMYVDFLGVCFDQLMNQAAKMRYMFGGKQRVPMVVRTVVGAGFRAGSEHSQALYSLYVHIPGLKVVAPYDAYDAKGLLLSAIQDDDPVIFMEHKRLYMKECDVPENMDPIPLGKGRIRRPGKDITIIAIQRMNLFAEEAAENMAQEGIDCEIIDPRTYSPLDEELIFESVRKTGKVIVVDESNPKCSLASEITSLIAEKCFDDLKAAVIKITAPHTPVPFSPPMEDFYIPSAEKITQAIKKLYHG
;
A
#
# COMPACT_ATOMS: atom_id res chain seq x y z
N MET A 1 -24.70 3.08 -0.26
CA MET A 1 -23.45 2.33 -0.50
C MET A 1 -23.55 1.67 -1.86
N ARG A 2 -22.47 1.62 -2.60
CA ARG A 2 -22.35 0.94 -3.91
C ARG A 2 -21.10 0.08 -3.91
N LYS A 3 -21.09 -0.99 -4.69
CA LYS A 3 -19.92 -1.85 -4.83
C LYS A 3 -18.93 -1.20 -5.79
N LEU A 4 -17.67 -1.07 -5.35
CA LEU A 4 -16.55 -0.64 -6.15
C LEU A 4 -15.42 -1.64 -6.04
N SER A 5 -14.69 -1.82 -7.13
CA SER A 5 -13.38 -2.48 -7.08
C SER A 5 -12.32 -1.51 -6.51
N VAL A 6 -11.23 -2.04 -5.98
CA VAL A 6 -10.09 -1.21 -5.52
C VAL A 6 -9.63 -0.27 -6.64
N LYS A 7 -9.52 -0.77 -7.86
CA LYS A 7 -9.14 0.02 -9.04
C LYS A 7 -10.09 1.19 -9.28
N ASP A 8 -11.39 0.94 -9.26
CA ASP A 8 -12.38 1.98 -9.52
C ASP A 8 -12.47 2.99 -8.37
N ALA A 9 -12.26 2.53 -7.13
CA ALA A 9 -12.18 3.40 -5.95
C ALA A 9 -10.98 4.36 -6.00
N ILE A 10 -9.81 3.90 -6.48
CA ILE A 10 -8.64 4.73 -6.72
C ILE A 10 -8.94 5.74 -7.83
N ASN A 11 -9.51 5.29 -8.96
CA ASN A 11 -9.90 6.18 -10.06
C ASN A 11 -10.86 7.29 -9.58
N GLU A 12 -11.86 6.95 -8.77
CA GLU A 12 -12.76 7.96 -8.21
C GLU A 12 -12.07 8.96 -7.30
N ALA A 13 -11.17 8.49 -6.41
CA ALA A 13 -10.40 9.39 -5.56
C ALA A 13 -9.56 10.37 -6.39
N LEU A 14 -8.96 9.90 -7.48
CA LEU A 14 -8.23 10.75 -8.43
C LEU A 14 -9.17 11.77 -9.08
N VAL A 15 -10.30 11.33 -9.64
CA VAL A 15 -11.29 12.22 -10.26
C VAL A 15 -11.76 13.29 -9.28
N GLU A 16 -12.11 12.93 -8.08
CA GLU A 16 -12.56 13.83 -7.02
C GLU A 16 -11.48 14.86 -6.65
N SER A 17 -10.24 14.42 -6.49
CA SER A 17 -9.12 15.29 -6.18
C SER A 17 -8.83 16.30 -7.30
N PHE A 18 -8.87 15.86 -8.55
CA PHE A 18 -8.71 16.73 -9.72
C PHE A 18 -9.83 17.76 -9.86
N GLN A 19 -11.05 17.44 -9.46
CA GLN A 19 -12.19 18.35 -9.47
C GLN A 19 -12.08 19.43 -8.39
N ASN A 20 -11.56 19.04 -7.22
CA ASN A 20 -11.52 19.89 -6.05
C ASN A 20 -10.28 20.80 -5.97
N ASP A 21 -9.17 20.43 -6.64
CA ASP A 21 -7.93 21.22 -6.62
C ASP A 21 -7.27 21.25 -8.01
N ASN A 22 -7.15 22.45 -8.58
CA ASN A 22 -6.53 22.68 -9.87
C ASN A 22 -5.00 22.46 -9.86
N ASN A 23 -4.36 22.41 -8.69
CA ASN A 23 -2.93 22.16 -8.55
C ASN A 23 -2.59 20.65 -8.61
N VAL A 24 -3.58 19.78 -8.54
CA VAL A 24 -3.36 18.32 -8.67
C VAL A 24 -3.02 17.99 -10.12
N ILE A 25 -1.89 17.35 -10.32
CA ILE A 25 -1.42 16.82 -11.61
C ILE A 25 -1.06 15.34 -11.47
N LEU A 26 -1.14 14.59 -12.55
CA LEU A 26 -0.74 13.18 -12.61
C LEU A 26 0.38 13.03 -13.64
N MET A 27 1.44 12.30 -13.26
CA MET A 27 2.60 12.03 -14.11
C MET A 27 2.98 10.55 -14.01
N GLY A 28 3.37 9.95 -15.10
CA GLY A 28 3.85 8.55 -15.13
C GLY A 28 3.90 8.01 -16.55
N GLU A 29 4.32 6.76 -16.66
CA GLU A 29 4.45 6.06 -17.93
C GLU A 29 3.11 5.46 -18.38
N ASP A 30 2.71 5.71 -19.62
CA ASP A 30 1.47 5.20 -20.25
C ASP A 30 0.15 5.56 -19.51
N ILE A 31 0.18 6.46 -18.55
CA ILE A 31 -0.99 6.81 -17.71
C ILE A 31 -2.09 7.56 -18.50
N ALA A 32 -1.73 8.22 -19.59
CA ALA A 32 -2.64 8.96 -20.47
C ALA A 32 -2.94 8.22 -21.78
N GLY A 33 -2.52 6.97 -21.91
CA GLY A 33 -2.75 6.19 -23.12
C GLY A 33 -1.66 6.25 -24.18
N GLY A 34 -0.54 6.93 -23.87
CA GLY A 34 0.63 7.07 -24.75
C GLY A 34 0.48 8.20 -25.77
N LYS A 35 1.32 9.21 -25.63
CA LYS A 35 1.44 10.30 -26.60
C LYS A 35 1.92 9.75 -27.95
N GLY A 36 1.26 10.15 -29.06
CA GLY A 36 1.57 9.63 -30.39
C GLY A 36 0.58 8.56 -30.89
N ARG A 37 -0.41 8.21 -30.10
CA ARG A 37 -1.51 7.28 -30.48
C ARG A 37 -2.75 8.01 -30.97
N GLU A 38 -2.75 9.33 -31.04
CA GLU A 38 -3.87 10.17 -31.49
C GLU A 38 -4.33 9.83 -32.92
N GLN A 39 -3.44 9.24 -33.69
CA GLN A 39 -3.73 8.77 -35.06
C GLN A 39 -4.61 7.52 -35.11
N TYR A 40 -4.79 6.82 -33.97
CA TYR A 40 -5.63 5.61 -33.91
C TYR A 40 -6.98 5.96 -33.27
N PRO A 41 -8.09 5.90 -34.02
CA PRO A 41 -9.42 6.18 -33.48
C PRO A 41 -9.75 5.30 -32.28
N GLY A 42 -10.26 5.90 -31.21
CA GLY A 42 -10.70 5.19 -30.00
C GLY A 42 -9.58 4.78 -29.05
N THR A 43 -8.35 5.22 -29.25
CA THR A 43 -7.21 4.89 -28.35
C THR A 43 -6.98 5.94 -27.27
N GLN A 44 -7.58 7.13 -27.37
CA GLN A 44 -7.53 8.13 -26.31
C GLN A 44 -8.17 7.56 -25.04
N ASP A 45 -7.47 7.63 -23.91
CA ASP A 45 -7.84 7.06 -22.63
C ASP A 45 -8.06 5.53 -22.61
N SER A 46 -7.74 4.84 -23.70
CA SER A 46 -8.05 3.41 -23.82
C SER A 46 -7.34 2.53 -22.77
N TRP A 47 -6.22 3.00 -22.21
CA TRP A 47 -5.38 2.24 -21.30
C TRP A 47 -5.60 2.64 -19.84
N GLY A 48 -5.39 3.90 -19.49
CA GLY A 48 -5.46 4.36 -18.12
C GLY A 48 -4.35 3.78 -17.25
N GLY A 49 -3.12 3.72 -17.79
CA GLY A 49 -2.01 3.00 -17.21
C GLY A 49 -2.07 1.49 -17.45
N PRO A 50 -1.02 0.74 -17.09
CA PRO A 50 -0.94 -0.71 -17.29
C PRO A 50 -2.08 -1.51 -16.67
N PHE A 51 -2.69 -0.96 -15.61
CA PHE A 51 -3.77 -1.58 -14.85
C PHE A 51 -5.13 -0.90 -15.04
N GLY A 52 -5.21 0.11 -15.89
CA GLY A 52 -6.46 0.83 -16.20
C GLY A 52 -6.95 1.73 -15.06
N VAL A 53 -6.10 2.07 -14.09
CA VAL A 53 -6.48 2.87 -12.91
C VAL A 53 -6.76 4.33 -13.27
N THR A 54 -6.03 4.90 -14.22
CA THR A 54 -6.12 6.32 -14.61
C THR A 54 -7.03 6.55 -15.83
N LYS A 55 -7.82 5.54 -16.22
CA LYS A 55 -8.72 5.61 -17.37
C LYS A 55 -9.70 6.78 -17.26
N GLY A 56 -9.85 7.53 -18.35
CA GLY A 56 -10.78 8.67 -18.46
C GLY A 56 -10.23 9.99 -17.91
N LEU A 57 -9.09 9.99 -17.19
CA LEU A 57 -8.55 11.24 -16.62
C LEU A 57 -8.05 12.20 -17.69
N LEU A 58 -7.35 11.71 -18.72
CA LEU A 58 -6.85 12.57 -19.80
C LEU A 58 -7.99 13.30 -20.52
N THR A 59 -9.05 12.59 -20.92
CA THR A 59 -10.20 13.19 -21.60
C THR A 59 -10.90 14.23 -20.73
N LYS A 60 -10.97 13.97 -19.41
CA LYS A 60 -11.68 14.84 -18.47
C LYS A 60 -10.91 16.08 -18.07
N PHE A 61 -9.59 15.97 -17.89
CA PHE A 61 -8.76 17.02 -17.29
C PHE A 61 -7.66 17.59 -18.18
N GLY A 62 -7.47 17.00 -19.35
CA GLY A 62 -6.53 17.46 -20.37
C GLY A 62 -5.06 17.12 -20.12
N PRO A 63 -4.22 17.28 -21.17
CA PRO A 63 -2.81 16.87 -21.14
C PRO A 63 -1.91 17.76 -20.26
N GLU A 64 -2.39 18.96 -19.91
CA GLU A 64 -1.65 19.84 -18.98
C GLU A 64 -1.66 19.30 -17.54
N ARG A 65 -2.65 18.50 -17.20
CA ARG A 65 -2.79 17.92 -15.85
C ARG A 65 -2.54 16.42 -15.80
N VAL A 66 -2.71 15.70 -16.92
CA VAL A 66 -2.46 14.25 -17.03
C VAL A 66 -1.37 14.02 -18.06
N ARG A 67 -0.16 13.68 -17.62
CA ARG A 67 1.06 13.74 -18.41
C ARG A 67 1.74 12.39 -18.54
N ASP A 68 1.76 11.81 -19.72
CA ASP A 68 2.68 10.71 -20.00
C ASP A 68 4.12 11.20 -19.95
N THR A 69 4.99 10.38 -19.40
CA THR A 69 6.43 10.61 -19.36
C THR A 69 7.17 9.61 -20.25
N THR A 70 8.41 9.92 -20.57
CA THR A 70 9.36 8.92 -21.07
C THR A 70 9.74 7.96 -19.94
N ILE A 71 10.30 6.78 -20.27
CA ILE A 71 10.86 5.84 -19.30
C ILE A 71 12.15 6.45 -18.72
N THR A 72 11.99 7.29 -17.70
CA THR A 72 13.05 8.06 -17.05
C THR A 72 12.64 8.40 -15.61
N GLU A 73 12.45 7.41 -14.77
CA GLU A 73 11.88 7.59 -13.43
C GLU A 73 12.67 8.61 -12.60
N ALA A 74 14.01 8.59 -12.65
CA ALA A 74 14.84 9.61 -12.01
C ALA A 74 14.48 11.04 -12.48
N GLY A 75 14.20 11.21 -13.77
CA GLY A 75 13.87 12.50 -14.37
C GLY A 75 12.50 13.01 -13.94
N PHE A 76 11.44 12.23 -14.15
CA PHE A 76 10.09 12.73 -13.86
C PHE A 76 9.79 12.75 -12.34
N PHE A 77 10.39 11.90 -11.53
CA PHE A 77 10.30 12.02 -10.06
C PHE A 77 10.98 13.31 -9.57
N GLY A 78 12.17 13.64 -10.09
CA GLY A 78 12.84 14.92 -9.79
C GLY A 78 12.01 16.14 -10.21
N ALA A 79 11.39 16.07 -11.40
CA ALA A 79 10.48 17.10 -11.87
C ALA A 79 9.25 17.25 -10.95
N ALA A 80 8.69 16.13 -10.47
CA ALA A 80 7.57 16.14 -9.54
C ALA A 80 7.93 16.75 -8.18
N VAL A 81 9.11 16.45 -7.63
CA VAL A 81 9.59 17.10 -6.40
C VAL A 81 9.66 18.62 -6.60
N GLY A 82 10.26 19.10 -7.70
CA GLY A 82 10.32 20.52 -8.03
C GLY A 82 8.94 21.14 -8.18
N ALA A 83 8.01 20.46 -8.85
CA ALA A 83 6.62 20.88 -9.01
C ALA A 83 5.90 21.01 -7.68
N ALA A 84 6.08 20.03 -6.77
CA ALA A 84 5.52 20.07 -5.42
C ALA A 84 6.06 21.26 -4.61
N MET A 85 7.37 21.50 -4.68
CA MET A 85 8.00 22.63 -4.01
C MET A 85 7.54 24.01 -4.51
N THR A 86 6.98 24.07 -5.72
CA THR A 86 6.48 25.32 -6.34
C THR A 86 4.96 25.48 -6.28
N GLY A 87 4.25 24.61 -5.57
CA GLY A 87 2.83 24.76 -5.26
C GLY A 87 1.87 23.82 -5.99
N LEU A 88 2.37 22.93 -6.84
CA LEU A 88 1.55 21.85 -7.40
C LEU A 88 1.42 20.69 -6.41
N ARG A 89 0.45 19.80 -6.67
CA ARG A 89 0.25 18.52 -5.96
C ARG A 89 0.40 17.36 -6.95
N PRO A 90 1.64 16.96 -7.25
CA PRO A 90 1.88 15.89 -8.21
C PRO A 90 1.55 14.53 -7.60
N ILE A 91 0.78 13.76 -8.36
CA ILE A 91 0.61 12.33 -8.18
C ILE A 91 1.52 11.67 -9.22
N VAL A 92 2.47 10.86 -8.78
CA VAL A 92 3.45 10.23 -9.67
C VAL A 92 3.26 8.73 -9.62
N GLU A 93 3.06 8.10 -10.78
CA GLU A 93 2.99 6.65 -10.86
C GLU A 93 4.37 6.06 -11.15
N LEU A 94 4.89 5.30 -10.18
CA LEU A 94 5.97 4.35 -10.38
C LEU A 94 5.31 3.01 -10.73
N MET A 95 5.43 2.55 -11.96
CA MET A 95 4.68 1.41 -12.48
C MET A 95 4.78 0.17 -11.58
N TYR A 96 5.98 -0.15 -11.12
CA TYR A 96 6.24 -1.21 -10.14
C TYR A 96 7.19 -0.72 -9.05
N VAL A 97 6.97 -1.13 -7.82
CA VAL A 97 7.85 -0.80 -6.68
C VAL A 97 9.29 -1.26 -6.92
N ASP A 98 9.47 -2.27 -7.74
CA ASP A 98 10.76 -2.84 -8.16
C ASP A 98 11.67 -1.81 -8.82
N PHE A 99 11.10 -0.78 -9.48
CA PHE A 99 11.84 0.31 -10.12
C PHE A 99 12.26 1.42 -9.16
N LEU A 100 12.02 1.25 -7.87
CA LEU A 100 12.46 2.19 -6.83
C LEU A 100 13.94 2.57 -6.97
N GLY A 101 14.80 1.61 -7.28
CA GLY A 101 16.24 1.84 -7.41
C GLY A 101 16.61 2.95 -8.38
N VAL A 102 15.81 3.19 -9.43
CA VAL A 102 16.08 4.21 -10.45
C VAL A 102 15.72 5.62 -9.97
N CYS A 103 14.72 5.79 -9.09
CA CYS A 103 14.24 7.09 -8.60
C CYS A 103 14.45 7.30 -7.09
N PHE A 104 15.23 6.44 -6.45
CA PHE A 104 15.34 6.41 -4.99
C PHE A 104 15.96 7.69 -4.41
N ASP A 105 16.94 8.30 -5.07
CA ASP A 105 17.53 9.56 -4.63
C ASP A 105 16.48 10.69 -4.55
N GLN A 106 15.62 10.80 -5.56
CA GLN A 106 14.57 11.82 -5.62
C GLN A 106 13.59 11.70 -4.46
N LEU A 107 13.35 10.49 -3.98
CA LEU A 107 12.48 10.23 -2.82
C LEU A 107 13.25 10.38 -1.50
N MET A 108 14.38 9.69 -1.36
CA MET A 108 15.12 9.60 -0.12
C MET A 108 15.81 10.92 0.25
N ASN A 109 16.49 11.55 -0.69
CA ASN A 109 17.31 12.73 -0.44
C ASN A 109 16.61 14.05 -0.76
N GLN A 110 15.68 14.04 -1.72
CA GLN A 110 14.95 15.24 -2.10
C GLN A 110 13.59 15.32 -1.39
N ALA A 111 12.59 14.54 -1.80
CA ALA A 111 11.23 14.66 -1.28
C ALA A 111 11.17 14.56 0.26
N ALA A 112 11.78 13.53 0.83
CA ALA A 112 11.71 13.25 2.26
C ALA A 112 12.43 14.30 3.14
N LYS A 113 13.44 14.99 2.63
CA LYS A 113 14.31 15.86 3.44
C LYS A 113 14.02 17.35 3.31
N MET A 114 13.35 17.79 2.24
CA MET A 114 13.17 19.22 1.95
C MET A 114 12.48 19.96 3.09
N ARG A 115 11.41 19.41 3.67
CA ARG A 115 10.76 20.07 4.82
C ARG A 115 11.74 20.30 5.99
N TYR A 116 12.52 19.28 6.34
CA TYR A 116 13.49 19.37 7.45
C TYR A 116 14.62 20.34 7.13
N MET A 117 15.22 20.24 5.94
CA MET A 117 16.35 21.07 5.53
C MET A 117 15.99 22.57 5.42
N PHE A 118 14.75 22.87 5.08
CA PHE A 118 14.25 24.27 5.01
C PHE A 118 13.54 24.72 6.31
N GLY A 119 13.82 24.06 7.45
CA GLY A 119 13.32 24.46 8.76
C GLY A 119 11.78 24.42 8.87
N GLY A 120 11.13 23.47 8.22
CA GLY A 120 9.68 23.28 8.24
C GLY A 120 8.88 24.18 7.28
N LYS A 121 9.55 25.12 6.60
CA LYS A 121 8.87 26.11 5.74
C LYS A 121 8.50 25.55 4.36
N GLN A 122 9.30 24.63 3.83
CA GLN A 122 9.05 24.00 2.54
C GLN A 122 8.12 22.81 2.71
N ARG A 123 7.12 22.69 1.83
CA ARG A 123 6.24 21.53 1.71
C ARG A 123 6.59 20.76 0.45
N VAL A 124 6.33 19.45 0.47
CA VAL A 124 6.47 18.59 -0.72
C VAL A 124 5.21 17.72 -0.82
N PRO A 125 4.05 18.31 -1.15
CA PRO A 125 2.77 17.62 -1.27
C PRO A 125 2.75 16.70 -2.51
N MET A 126 3.38 15.56 -2.41
CA MET A 126 3.57 14.62 -3.50
C MET A 126 3.06 13.23 -3.11
N VAL A 127 2.30 12.59 -3.98
CA VAL A 127 1.89 11.19 -3.82
C VAL A 127 2.64 10.34 -4.85
N VAL A 128 3.28 9.27 -4.38
CA VAL A 128 3.82 8.23 -5.25
C VAL A 128 2.88 7.04 -5.21
N ARG A 129 2.19 6.75 -6.31
CA ARG A 129 1.45 5.51 -6.48
C ARG A 129 2.36 4.45 -7.09
N THR A 130 2.37 3.27 -6.52
CA THR A 130 3.18 2.18 -7.04
C THR A 130 2.55 0.82 -6.77
N VAL A 131 2.82 -0.14 -7.65
CA VAL A 131 2.28 -1.48 -7.57
C VAL A 131 3.24 -2.43 -6.88
N VAL A 132 2.72 -3.27 -5.97
CA VAL A 132 3.50 -4.24 -5.18
C VAL A 132 2.94 -5.65 -5.30
N GLY A 133 3.73 -6.62 -4.85
CA GLY A 133 3.32 -7.97 -4.47
C GLY A 133 3.37 -9.01 -5.57
N ALA A 134 3.42 -10.27 -5.15
CA ALA A 134 3.45 -11.47 -5.99
C ALA A 134 2.04 -11.99 -6.36
N GLY A 135 1.97 -13.09 -7.10
CA GLY A 135 0.74 -13.77 -7.50
C GLY A 135 0.21 -13.38 -8.88
N PHE A 136 1.00 -12.65 -9.66
CA PHE A 136 0.63 -12.22 -11.02
C PHE A 136 1.50 -12.87 -12.10
N ARG A 137 2.40 -13.75 -11.71
CA ARG A 137 3.36 -14.45 -12.61
C ARG A 137 4.22 -13.45 -13.40
N ALA A 138 4.64 -12.36 -12.74
CA ALA A 138 5.41 -11.30 -13.36
C ALA A 138 6.93 -11.40 -13.11
N GLY A 139 7.37 -12.40 -12.34
CA GLY A 139 8.79 -12.65 -12.06
C GLY A 139 9.39 -11.73 -11.00
N SER A 140 10.70 -11.82 -10.82
CA SER A 140 11.40 -11.21 -9.68
C SER A 140 11.42 -9.69 -9.70
N GLU A 141 11.36 -9.08 -10.89
CA GLU A 141 11.55 -7.64 -11.11
C GLU A 141 10.23 -6.85 -11.17
N HIS A 142 9.08 -7.56 -10.96
CA HIS A 142 7.76 -6.97 -11.04
C HIS A 142 6.84 -7.47 -9.92
N SER A 143 7.38 -8.03 -8.84
CA SER A 143 6.56 -8.76 -7.85
C SER A 143 7.01 -8.56 -6.40
N GLN A 144 7.94 -7.68 -6.14
CA GLN A 144 8.46 -7.48 -4.79
C GLN A 144 7.46 -6.71 -3.91
N ALA A 145 7.63 -6.86 -2.59
CA ALA A 145 6.92 -6.09 -1.58
C ALA A 145 7.97 -5.33 -0.72
N LEU A 146 8.37 -4.15 -1.20
CA LEU A 146 9.50 -3.39 -0.66
C LEU A 146 9.07 -2.32 0.36
N TYR A 147 8.05 -2.61 1.19
CA TYR A 147 7.50 -1.65 2.16
C TYR A 147 8.58 -1.03 3.06
N SER A 148 9.45 -1.86 3.62
CA SER A 148 10.44 -1.46 4.62
C SER A 148 11.48 -0.47 4.09
N LEU A 149 11.81 -0.49 2.81
CA LEU A 149 12.74 0.48 2.23
C LEU A 149 12.21 1.91 2.32
N TYR A 150 10.91 2.10 2.15
CA TYR A 150 10.28 3.42 2.28
C TYR A 150 10.01 3.78 3.74
N VAL A 151 9.55 2.83 4.55
CA VAL A 151 9.30 3.02 5.99
C VAL A 151 10.57 3.45 6.73
N HIS A 152 11.73 2.93 6.31
CA HIS A 152 13.04 3.28 6.89
C HIS A 152 13.44 4.75 6.68
N ILE A 153 12.82 5.48 5.73
CA ILE A 153 13.23 6.84 5.38
C ILE A 153 12.43 7.87 6.16
N PRO A 154 13.02 8.59 7.15
CA PRO A 154 12.34 9.67 7.84
C PRO A 154 11.91 10.76 6.86
N GLY A 155 10.65 11.17 6.96
CA GLY A 155 10.02 12.19 6.11
C GLY A 155 9.11 11.62 5.02
N LEU A 156 9.08 10.29 4.83
CA LEU A 156 8.09 9.62 3.99
C LEU A 156 6.94 9.05 4.84
N LYS A 157 5.71 9.21 4.36
CA LYS A 157 4.55 8.46 4.83
C LYS A 157 4.32 7.26 3.89
N VAL A 158 3.92 6.12 4.44
CA VAL A 158 3.74 4.88 3.67
C VAL A 158 2.38 4.27 3.94
N VAL A 159 1.59 4.09 2.90
CA VAL A 159 0.20 3.66 2.95
C VAL A 159 -0.03 2.48 2.00
N ALA A 160 -0.77 1.48 2.43
CA ALA A 160 -1.06 0.31 1.61
C ALA A 160 -2.48 -0.23 1.91
N PRO A 161 -3.48 0.17 1.14
CA PRO A 161 -4.87 -0.25 1.34
C PRO A 161 -5.09 -1.73 0.97
N TYR A 162 -6.07 -2.35 1.62
CA TYR A 162 -6.50 -3.73 1.36
C TYR A 162 -7.78 -3.81 0.53
N ASP A 163 -8.73 -2.90 0.73
CA ASP A 163 -10.02 -2.90 0.04
C ASP A 163 -10.35 -1.55 -0.61
N ALA A 164 -11.46 -1.49 -1.35
CA ALA A 164 -11.87 -0.30 -2.08
C ALA A 164 -12.23 0.87 -1.16
N TYR A 165 -12.79 0.61 0.03
CA TYR A 165 -13.10 1.63 1.01
C TYR A 165 -11.83 2.32 1.50
N ASP A 166 -10.85 1.52 1.93
CA ASP A 166 -9.56 2.03 2.40
C ASP A 166 -8.77 2.69 1.26
N ALA A 167 -8.82 2.13 0.05
CA ALA A 167 -8.13 2.69 -1.12
C ALA A 167 -8.61 4.11 -1.45
N LYS A 168 -9.94 4.34 -1.50
CA LYS A 168 -10.50 5.67 -1.76
C LYS A 168 -10.15 6.65 -0.65
N GLY A 169 -10.47 6.30 0.61
CA GLY A 169 -10.33 7.22 1.72
C GLY A 169 -8.89 7.58 2.05
N LEU A 170 -7.97 6.62 2.00
CA LEU A 170 -6.55 6.85 2.25
C LEU A 170 -5.88 7.62 1.10
N LEU A 171 -6.30 7.42 -0.17
CA LEU A 171 -5.75 8.18 -1.28
C LEU A 171 -6.19 9.64 -1.24
N LEU A 172 -7.44 9.92 -0.87
CA LEU A 172 -7.91 11.29 -0.64
C LEU A 172 -7.06 12.00 0.43
N SER A 173 -6.78 11.32 1.56
CA SER A 173 -5.89 11.85 2.60
C SER A 173 -4.46 12.05 2.10
N ALA A 174 -3.93 11.10 1.34
CA ALA A 174 -2.57 11.20 0.79
C ALA A 174 -2.40 12.40 -0.15
N ILE A 175 -3.41 12.67 -1.01
CA ILE A 175 -3.36 13.81 -1.95
C ILE A 175 -3.49 15.16 -1.21
N GLN A 176 -4.21 15.20 -0.09
CA GLN A 176 -4.37 16.40 0.74
C GLN A 176 -3.18 16.67 1.66
N ASP A 177 -2.31 15.67 1.87
CA ASP A 177 -1.15 15.80 2.76
C ASP A 177 -0.10 16.78 2.19
N ASP A 178 0.57 17.50 3.07
CA ASP A 178 1.62 18.44 2.72
C ASP A 178 3.04 17.81 2.67
N ASP A 179 3.13 16.54 3.04
CA ASP A 179 4.36 15.74 3.02
C ASP A 179 4.28 14.61 2.00
N PRO A 180 5.40 14.06 1.53
CA PRO A 180 5.38 13.00 0.53
C PRO A 180 4.78 11.70 1.09
N VAL A 181 3.83 11.14 0.34
CA VAL A 181 3.14 9.88 0.67
C VAL A 181 3.41 8.84 -0.40
N ILE A 182 3.89 7.68 0.02
CA ILE A 182 4.03 6.49 -0.84
C ILE A 182 2.77 5.64 -0.68
N PHE A 183 1.98 5.55 -1.73
CA PHE A 183 0.71 4.82 -1.78
C PHE A 183 0.89 3.52 -2.55
N MET A 184 0.97 2.40 -1.83
CA MET A 184 1.30 1.08 -2.37
C MET A 184 0.05 0.27 -2.68
N GLU A 185 -0.15 -0.06 -3.95
CA GLU A 185 -1.30 -0.77 -4.48
C GLU A 185 -0.95 -2.22 -4.76
N HIS A 186 -1.69 -3.17 -4.20
CA HIS A 186 -1.42 -4.57 -4.50
C HIS A 186 -2.19 -5.01 -5.74
N LYS A 187 -1.47 -5.39 -6.82
CA LYS A 187 -2.06 -5.75 -8.10
C LYS A 187 -3.12 -6.86 -8.05
N ARG A 188 -3.03 -7.80 -7.12
CA ARG A 188 -4.03 -8.86 -6.91
C ARG A 188 -5.29 -8.38 -6.19
N LEU A 189 -5.28 -7.16 -5.67
CA LEU A 189 -6.45 -6.56 -5.01
C LEU A 189 -7.25 -5.64 -5.92
N TYR A 190 -6.75 -5.25 -7.09
CA TYR A 190 -7.43 -4.28 -7.97
C TYR A 190 -8.88 -4.63 -8.29
N MET A 191 -9.18 -5.92 -8.44
CA MET A 191 -10.53 -6.41 -8.75
C MET A 191 -11.34 -6.82 -7.51
N LYS A 192 -10.77 -6.66 -6.29
CA LYS A 192 -11.51 -6.90 -5.05
C LYS A 192 -12.56 -5.81 -4.87
N GLU A 193 -13.80 -6.23 -4.70
CA GLU A 193 -14.92 -5.33 -4.49
C GLU A 193 -15.32 -5.27 -3.01
N CYS A 194 -15.77 -4.10 -2.58
CA CYS A 194 -16.47 -3.92 -1.32
C CYS A 194 -17.48 -2.75 -1.41
N ASP A 195 -18.29 -2.59 -0.39
CA ASP A 195 -19.23 -1.48 -0.29
C ASP A 195 -18.48 -0.18 0.06
N VAL A 196 -18.67 0.87 -0.76
CA VAL A 196 -18.09 2.20 -0.59
C VAL A 196 -19.22 3.25 -0.58
N PRO A 197 -19.23 4.20 0.39
CA PRO A 197 -20.16 5.32 0.36
C PRO A 197 -19.96 6.20 -0.88
N GLU A 198 -21.03 6.83 -1.38
CA GLU A 198 -20.93 7.81 -2.47
C GLU A 198 -20.11 9.02 -2.04
N ASN A 199 -20.47 9.59 -0.88
CA ASN A 199 -19.71 10.65 -0.23
C ASN A 199 -18.90 10.01 0.90
N MET A 200 -17.59 10.12 0.82
CA MET A 200 -16.68 9.52 1.76
C MET A 200 -15.67 10.55 2.24
N ASP A 201 -15.58 10.71 3.55
CA ASP A 201 -14.52 11.52 4.14
C ASP A 201 -13.14 10.84 3.98
N PRO A 202 -12.07 11.63 3.82
CA PRO A 202 -10.72 11.12 3.85
C PRO A 202 -10.43 10.33 5.14
N ILE A 203 -9.76 9.19 5.03
CA ILE A 203 -9.36 8.38 6.18
C ILE A 203 -8.04 8.94 6.73
N PRO A 204 -7.95 9.31 8.02
CA PRO A 204 -6.71 9.81 8.58
C PRO A 204 -5.55 8.82 8.43
N LEU A 205 -4.39 9.31 7.95
CA LEU A 205 -3.16 8.52 7.92
C LEU A 205 -2.67 8.22 9.35
N GLY A 206 -2.06 7.08 9.57
CA GLY A 206 -1.61 6.63 10.89
C GLY A 206 -2.71 5.96 11.72
N LYS A 207 -3.84 5.57 11.11
CA LYS A 207 -4.91 4.83 11.77
C LYS A 207 -5.10 3.47 11.14
N GLY A 208 -4.87 2.42 11.95
CA GLY A 208 -5.16 1.04 11.60
C GLY A 208 -6.66 0.73 11.66
N ARG A 209 -7.01 -0.53 11.37
CA ARG A 209 -8.39 -1.01 11.39
C ARG A 209 -8.47 -2.42 11.95
N ILE A 210 -9.39 -2.64 12.89
CA ILE A 210 -9.78 -3.99 13.28
C ILE A 210 -10.70 -4.52 12.17
N ARG A 211 -10.23 -5.48 11.40
CA ARG A 211 -10.98 -6.15 10.32
C ARG A 211 -11.96 -7.16 10.88
N ARG A 212 -11.54 -7.87 11.88
CA ARG A 212 -12.33 -8.84 12.62
C ARG A 212 -12.00 -8.70 14.12
N PRO A 213 -13.00 -8.43 14.98
CA PRO A 213 -12.78 -8.48 16.43
C PRO A 213 -12.57 -9.92 16.88
N GLY A 214 -11.78 -10.11 17.94
CA GLY A 214 -11.50 -11.42 18.55
C GLY A 214 -10.84 -11.28 19.91
N LYS A 215 -10.59 -12.41 20.60
CA LYS A 215 -10.10 -12.41 21.97
C LYS A 215 -8.96 -13.41 22.27
N ASP A 216 -8.72 -14.38 21.37
CA ASP A 216 -7.79 -15.48 21.66
C ASP A 216 -6.39 -15.24 21.07
N ILE A 217 -6.33 -14.75 19.81
CA ILE A 217 -5.09 -14.52 19.06
C ILE A 217 -5.21 -13.23 18.25
N THR A 218 -4.20 -12.39 18.27
CA THR A 218 -4.07 -11.24 17.37
C THR A 218 -3.32 -11.64 16.11
N ILE A 219 -3.89 -11.37 14.95
CA ILE A 219 -3.25 -11.51 13.65
C ILE A 219 -3.07 -10.11 13.04
N ILE A 220 -1.83 -9.66 12.88
CA ILE A 220 -1.50 -8.41 12.20
C ILE A 220 -1.16 -8.77 10.76
N ALA A 221 -2.02 -8.37 9.84
CA ALA A 221 -1.93 -8.77 8.43
C ALA A 221 -1.60 -7.57 7.54
N ILE A 222 -0.49 -7.65 6.82
CA ILE A 222 0.00 -6.59 5.96
C ILE A 222 -0.70 -6.67 4.60
N GLN A 223 -1.47 -5.63 4.25
CA GLN A 223 -2.14 -5.46 2.96
C GLN A 223 -2.91 -6.72 2.50
N ARG A 224 -2.49 -7.37 1.37
CA ARG A 224 -3.15 -8.57 0.83
C ARG A 224 -3.20 -9.73 1.82
N MET A 225 -2.31 -9.77 2.78
CA MET A 225 -2.30 -10.84 3.78
C MET A 225 -3.58 -10.86 4.64
N ASN A 226 -4.34 -9.75 4.68
CA ASN A 226 -5.67 -9.73 5.29
C ASN A 226 -6.62 -10.75 4.67
N LEU A 227 -6.55 -10.97 3.34
CA LEU A 227 -7.38 -11.98 2.67
C LEU A 227 -7.17 -13.39 3.25
N PHE A 228 -5.92 -13.77 3.44
CA PHE A 228 -5.57 -15.09 3.97
C PHE A 228 -5.78 -15.18 5.49
N ALA A 229 -5.64 -14.05 6.20
CA ALA A 229 -5.93 -13.97 7.63
C ALA A 229 -7.44 -14.10 7.90
N GLU A 230 -8.29 -13.46 7.08
CA GLU A 230 -9.75 -13.58 7.16
C GLU A 230 -10.18 -15.04 6.93
N GLU A 231 -9.69 -15.69 5.87
CA GLU A 231 -9.96 -17.11 5.57
C GLU A 231 -9.50 -18.04 6.72
N ALA A 232 -8.29 -17.85 7.24
CA ALA A 232 -7.78 -18.66 8.34
C ALA A 232 -8.59 -18.46 9.63
N ALA A 233 -8.99 -17.22 9.95
CA ALA A 233 -9.78 -16.90 11.13
C ALA A 233 -11.19 -17.49 11.05
N GLU A 234 -11.83 -17.47 9.86
CA GLU A 234 -13.13 -18.10 9.63
C GLU A 234 -13.07 -19.62 9.86
N ASN A 235 -12.04 -20.29 9.32
CA ASN A 235 -11.83 -21.70 9.53
C ASN A 235 -11.62 -22.03 11.01
N MET A 236 -10.84 -21.24 11.73
CA MET A 236 -10.55 -21.47 13.15
C MET A 236 -11.73 -21.14 14.06
N ALA A 237 -12.60 -20.22 13.67
CA ALA A 237 -13.84 -19.96 14.40
C ALA A 237 -14.74 -21.20 14.49
N GLN A 238 -14.73 -22.07 13.47
CA GLN A 238 -15.47 -23.34 13.48
C GLN A 238 -14.88 -24.33 14.52
N GLU A 239 -13.60 -24.17 14.88
CA GLU A 239 -12.91 -24.94 15.93
C GLU A 239 -12.98 -24.24 17.32
N GLY A 240 -13.72 -23.11 17.42
CA GLY A 240 -13.91 -22.36 18.66
C GLY A 240 -12.78 -21.38 19.01
N ILE A 241 -11.88 -21.08 18.06
CA ILE A 241 -10.77 -20.15 18.25
C ILE A 241 -11.13 -18.78 17.65
N ASP A 242 -11.14 -17.74 18.48
CA ASP A 242 -11.60 -16.40 18.11
C ASP A 242 -10.42 -15.44 17.86
N CYS A 243 -10.02 -15.32 16.58
CA CYS A 243 -8.91 -14.50 16.16
C CYS A 243 -9.34 -13.05 15.90
N GLU A 244 -8.58 -12.08 16.44
CA GLU A 244 -8.66 -10.67 16.05
C GLU A 244 -7.72 -10.40 14.89
N ILE A 245 -8.22 -9.68 13.86
CA ILE A 245 -7.40 -9.30 12.71
C ILE A 245 -7.24 -7.79 12.69
N ILE A 246 -5.99 -7.34 12.68
CA ILE A 246 -5.59 -5.93 12.52
C ILE A 246 -4.96 -5.72 11.16
N ASP A 247 -5.50 -4.76 10.44
CA ASP A 247 -4.92 -4.18 9.23
C ASP A 247 -4.28 -2.83 9.59
N PRO A 248 -2.96 -2.70 9.55
CA PRO A 248 -2.30 -1.43 9.86
C PRO A 248 -2.65 -0.30 8.87
N ARG A 249 -2.89 -0.60 7.61
CA ARG A 249 -3.21 0.31 6.48
C ARG A 249 -2.15 1.38 6.21
N THR A 250 -1.57 1.97 7.26
CA THR A 250 -0.47 2.93 7.22
C THR A 250 0.71 2.34 7.96
N TYR A 251 1.88 2.34 7.33
CA TYR A 251 3.09 1.73 7.87
C TYR A 251 4.07 2.78 8.41
N SER A 252 3.93 4.04 7.93
CA SER A 252 4.62 5.22 8.45
C SER A 252 3.68 6.43 8.29
N PRO A 253 3.16 7.01 9.40
CA PRO A 253 3.23 6.52 10.76
C PRO A 253 2.39 5.26 10.99
N LEU A 254 2.85 4.38 11.89
CA LEU A 254 2.12 3.16 12.28
C LEU A 254 1.16 3.46 13.45
N ASP A 255 -0.02 2.86 13.47
CA ASP A 255 -0.93 2.90 14.63
C ASP A 255 -0.49 1.89 15.69
N GLU A 256 0.58 2.24 16.41
CA GLU A 256 1.19 1.37 17.40
C GLU A 256 0.23 1.04 18.54
N GLU A 257 -0.57 2.02 19.01
CA GLU A 257 -1.46 1.80 20.14
C GLU A 257 -2.55 0.79 19.82
N LEU A 258 -3.14 0.83 18.62
CA LEU A 258 -4.10 -0.19 18.18
C LEU A 258 -3.49 -1.61 18.24
N ILE A 259 -2.23 -1.74 17.83
CA ILE A 259 -1.50 -3.01 17.89
C ILE A 259 -1.30 -3.43 19.35
N PHE A 260 -0.80 -2.53 20.20
CA PHE A 260 -0.50 -2.83 21.60
C PHE A 260 -1.76 -3.17 22.42
N GLU A 261 -2.89 -2.45 22.19
CA GLU A 261 -4.17 -2.78 22.83
C GLU A 261 -4.63 -4.20 22.49
N SER A 262 -4.52 -4.63 21.25
CA SER A 262 -4.87 -5.98 20.83
C SER A 262 -3.93 -7.02 21.42
N VAL A 263 -2.62 -6.75 21.44
CA VAL A 263 -1.62 -7.66 22.05
C VAL A 263 -1.87 -7.84 23.54
N ARG A 264 -2.13 -6.75 24.29
CA ARG A 264 -2.46 -6.81 25.72
C ARG A 264 -3.72 -7.65 25.98
N LYS A 265 -4.70 -7.58 25.09
CA LYS A 265 -5.94 -8.35 25.20
C LYS A 265 -5.72 -9.84 24.99
N THR A 266 -4.98 -10.24 23.97
CA THR A 266 -4.85 -11.65 23.57
C THR A 266 -3.61 -12.34 24.14
N GLY A 267 -2.49 -11.65 24.19
CA GLY A 267 -1.18 -12.17 24.58
C GLY A 267 -0.54 -13.13 23.58
N LYS A 268 -1.20 -13.43 22.46
CA LYS A 268 -0.74 -14.37 21.41
C LYS A 268 -0.80 -13.66 20.07
N VAL A 269 0.32 -13.62 19.33
CA VAL A 269 0.44 -12.76 18.16
C VAL A 269 1.04 -13.49 16.96
N ILE A 270 0.43 -13.28 15.80
CA ILE A 270 0.95 -13.66 14.48
C ILE A 270 1.07 -12.39 13.64
N VAL A 271 2.23 -12.16 13.01
CA VAL A 271 2.43 -11.09 12.02
C VAL A 271 2.62 -11.72 10.65
N VAL A 272 1.79 -11.33 9.69
CA VAL A 272 1.79 -11.90 8.33
C VAL A 272 2.15 -10.84 7.31
N ASP A 273 3.22 -11.06 6.57
CA ASP A 273 3.80 -10.12 5.61
C ASP A 273 4.28 -10.85 4.36
N GLU A 274 3.94 -10.35 3.18
CA GLU A 274 4.37 -10.92 1.90
C GLU A 274 5.84 -10.61 1.58
N SER A 275 6.47 -9.68 2.29
CA SER A 275 7.87 -9.32 2.08
C SER A 275 8.84 -10.39 2.56
N ASN A 276 10.12 -10.25 2.17
CA ASN A 276 11.19 -11.12 2.69
C ASN A 276 11.40 -10.92 4.20
N PRO A 277 11.90 -11.93 4.94
CA PRO A 277 11.90 -11.92 6.40
C PRO A 277 12.89 -10.96 7.06
N LYS A 278 13.95 -10.56 6.33
CA LYS A 278 15.02 -9.70 6.89
C LYS A 278 14.66 -8.23 6.77
N CYS A 279 14.77 -7.48 7.86
CA CYS A 279 14.45 -6.05 7.91
C CYS A 279 13.06 -5.74 7.32
N SER A 280 12.11 -6.66 7.50
CA SER A 280 10.75 -6.52 7.02
C SER A 280 9.90 -5.67 7.97
N LEU A 281 8.76 -5.17 7.50
CA LEU A 281 7.77 -4.52 8.35
C LEU A 281 7.28 -5.46 9.47
N ALA A 282 7.12 -6.76 9.17
CA ALA A 282 6.82 -7.76 10.18
C ALA A 282 7.91 -7.88 11.27
N SER A 283 9.18 -7.69 10.91
CA SER A 283 10.27 -7.70 11.90
C SER A 283 10.22 -6.47 12.79
N GLU A 284 9.94 -5.29 12.24
CA GLU A 284 9.75 -4.05 12.98
C GLU A 284 8.58 -4.17 13.96
N ILE A 285 7.40 -4.58 13.49
CA ILE A 285 6.22 -4.78 14.34
C ILE A 285 6.51 -5.79 15.46
N THR A 286 7.18 -6.89 15.15
CA THR A 286 7.57 -7.89 16.16
C THR A 286 8.51 -7.30 17.22
N SER A 287 9.46 -6.45 16.80
CA SER A 287 10.39 -5.77 17.72
C SER A 287 9.65 -4.79 18.63
N LEU A 288 8.75 -3.97 18.08
CA LEU A 288 7.91 -3.04 18.85
C LEU A 288 7.05 -3.78 19.88
N ILE A 289 6.43 -4.88 19.51
CA ILE A 289 5.64 -5.71 20.42
C ILE A 289 6.52 -6.28 21.55
N ALA A 290 7.71 -6.77 21.20
CA ALA A 290 8.63 -7.31 22.21
C ALA A 290 9.15 -6.23 23.16
N GLU A 291 9.31 -4.99 22.71
CA GLU A 291 9.73 -3.86 23.54
C GLU A 291 8.60 -3.33 24.44
N LYS A 292 7.38 -3.20 23.90
CA LYS A 292 6.27 -2.49 24.55
C LYS A 292 5.25 -3.38 25.25
N CYS A 293 5.19 -4.66 24.89
CA CYS A 293 4.18 -5.61 25.39
C CYS A 293 4.81 -6.93 25.89
N PHE A 294 6.10 -6.93 26.27
CA PHE A 294 6.81 -8.15 26.67
C PHE A 294 6.09 -8.90 27.81
N ASP A 295 5.65 -8.17 28.83
CA ASP A 295 4.98 -8.75 30.01
C ASP A 295 3.55 -9.24 29.71
N ASP A 296 2.95 -8.80 28.60
CA ASP A 296 1.61 -9.22 28.16
C ASP A 296 1.65 -10.49 27.29
N LEU A 297 2.84 -10.83 26.76
CA LEU A 297 2.98 -11.98 25.85
C LEU A 297 2.90 -13.32 26.61
N LYS A 298 2.01 -14.20 26.14
CA LYS A 298 1.85 -15.59 26.62
C LYS A 298 2.65 -16.59 25.80
N ALA A 299 3.16 -16.20 24.64
CA ALA A 299 3.99 -17.00 23.75
C ALA A 299 4.87 -16.09 22.88
N ALA A 300 5.90 -16.68 22.28
CA ALA A 300 6.71 -15.95 21.28
C ALA A 300 5.86 -15.53 20.07
N VAL A 301 6.09 -14.31 19.56
CA VAL A 301 5.43 -13.82 18.36
C VAL A 301 5.82 -14.69 17.15
N ILE A 302 4.83 -15.17 16.40
CA ILE A 302 5.07 -15.91 15.15
C ILE A 302 5.05 -14.94 13.98
N LYS A 303 6.12 -14.95 13.20
CA LYS A 303 6.25 -14.22 11.93
C LYS A 303 6.03 -15.18 10.77
N ILE A 304 5.08 -14.87 9.88
CA ILE A 304 4.85 -15.58 8.61
C ILE A 304 5.21 -14.63 7.48
N THR A 305 6.28 -14.93 6.75
CA THR A 305 6.78 -14.11 5.64
C THR A 305 7.04 -14.98 4.41
N ALA A 306 7.27 -14.35 3.26
CA ALA A 306 7.86 -15.06 2.14
C ALA A 306 9.26 -15.61 2.49
N PRO A 307 9.76 -16.65 1.82
CA PRO A 307 11.14 -17.10 1.97
C PRO A 307 12.13 -16.02 1.49
N HIS A 308 13.36 -16.04 2.03
CA HIS A 308 14.40 -15.07 1.65
C HIS A 308 15.03 -15.43 0.30
N THR A 309 14.24 -15.32 -0.76
CA THR A 309 14.62 -15.59 -2.17
C THR A 309 13.99 -14.52 -3.07
N PRO A 310 14.50 -14.29 -4.28
CA PRO A 310 13.74 -13.56 -5.30
C PRO A 310 12.39 -14.20 -5.57
N VAL A 311 11.41 -13.41 -6.02
CA VAL A 311 10.07 -13.91 -6.36
C VAL A 311 10.16 -14.82 -7.60
N PRO A 312 9.69 -16.09 -7.53
CA PRO A 312 9.74 -17.00 -8.66
C PRO A 312 8.75 -16.62 -9.77
N PHE A 313 9.09 -16.95 -11.02
CA PHE A 313 8.20 -16.81 -12.18
C PHE A 313 7.22 -17.97 -12.32
N SER A 314 7.71 -19.21 -12.05
CA SER A 314 6.91 -20.42 -12.19
C SER A 314 5.70 -20.43 -11.25
N PRO A 315 4.46 -20.69 -11.75
CA PRO A 315 3.26 -20.68 -10.94
C PRO A 315 3.33 -21.48 -9.64
N PRO A 316 3.71 -22.76 -9.61
CA PRO A 316 3.75 -23.52 -8.36
C PRO A 316 4.81 -22.99 -7.37
N MET A 317 5.90 -22.40 -7.87
CA MET A 317 6.93 -21.83 -7.00
C MET A 317 6.47 -20.47 -6.43
N GLU A 318 5.81 -19.64 -7.22
CA GLU A 318 5.26 -18.37 -6.74
C GLU A 318 4.13 -18.60 -5.73
N ASP A 319 3.28 -19.63 -5.94
CA ASP A 319 2.24 -20.01 -4.96
C ASP A 319 2.85 -20.49 -3.63
N PHE A 320 3.95 -21.24 -3.69
CA PHE A 320 4.69 -21.64 -2.48
C PHE A 320 5.36 -20.45 -1.78
N TYR A 321 5.85 -19.47 -2.55
CA TYR A 321 6.52 -18.27 -2.04
C TYR A 321 5.58 -17.41 -1.18
N ILE A 322 4.34 -17.24 -1.61
CA ILE A 322 3.35 -16.39 -0.94
C ILE A 322 2.88 -17.03 0.39
N PRO A 323 2.81 -16.27 1.50
CA PRO A 323 2.10 -16.74 2.70
C PRO A 323 0.65 -17.14 2.36
N SER A 324 0.16 -18.23 2.95
CA SER A 324 -1.16 -18.79 2.66
C SER A 324 -2.04 -18.89 3.92
N ALA A 325 -3.34 -19.01 3.75
CA ALA A 325 -4.29 -19.25 4.83
C ALA A 325 -3.95 -20.53 5.62
N GLU A 326 -3.45 -21.58 4.94
CA GLU A 326 -3.01 -22.82 5.59
C GLU A 326 -1.84 -22.57 6.55
N LYS A 327 -0.80 -21.83 6.14
CA LYS A 327 0.34 -21.48 7.01
C LYS A 327 -0.12 -20.68 8.23
N ILE A 328 -1.09 -19.76 8.05
CA ILE A 328 -1.67 -18.97 9.14
C ILE A 328 -2.46 -19.89 10.08
N THR A 329 -3.30 -20.77 9.55
CA THR A 329 -4.06 -21.77 10.32
C THR A 329 -3.16 -22.65 11.18
N GLN A 330 -2.06 -23.14 10.62
CA GLN A 330 -1.07 -23.93 11.36
C GLN A 330 -0.42 -23.14 12.51
N ALA A 331 -0.11 -21.85 12.28
CA ALA A 331 0.41 -20.96 13.31
C ALA A 331 -0.60 -20.68 14.42
N ILE A 332 -1.89 -20.48 14.07
CA ILE A 332 -2.98 -20.31 15.04
C ILE A 332 -3.06 -21.54 15.95
N LYS A 333 -3.14 -22.75 15.37
CA LYS A 333 -3.21 -24.00 16.13
C LYS A 333 -2.01 -24.20 17.06
N LYS A 334 -0.80 -23.89 16.56
CA LYS A 334 0.42 -23.95 17.37
C LYS A 334 0.37 -23.00 18.57
N LEU A 335 -0.10 -21.77 18.40
CA LEU A 335 -0.21 -20.80 19.49
C LEU A 335 -1.34 -21.10 20.46
N TYR A 336 -2.42 -21.69 19.98
CA TYR A 336 -3.59 -21.96 20.80
C TYR A 336 -3.40 -23.15 21.75
N HIS A 337 -2.78 -24.23 21.27
CA HIS A 337 -2.59 -25.48 22.01
C HIS A 337 -1.21 -25.61 22.69
N GLY A 338 -0.22 -24.80 22.33
CA GLY A 338 1.11 -24.78 22.94
C GLY A 338 1.23 -23.76 24.02
#